data_868e318fcc24d5712c5bece4f90ea6ed
#
_entry.id   868e318fcc24d5712c5bece4f90ea6ed
#
_cell.length_a   1.000
_cell.length_b   1.000
_cell.length_c   1.000
_cell.angle_alpha   90.00
_cell.angle_beta   90.00
_cell.angle_gamma   90.00
#
_symmetry.space_group_name_H-M   'P 1'
#
loop_
_entity.id
_entity.type
_entity.pdbx_description
1 polymer ?
#
loop_
_entity_poly.entity_id
_entity_poly.type
_entity_poly.pdbx_seq_one_letter_code
_entity_poly.pdbx_strand_id
1 'polypeptide(L)'
;LYMRQPSRFHPTVIMPSYWPGGQAIRKEVLNGDTEQQIEALWAYLSDGQRAKSPKGLSRQSRELRVADETVMCRGRGPASYRGIGVGYPERISLVFDSREMNLRHLWKGEFASVNHGSFQLRGDNRITFPEGIPFHRLTDMDGPWPYKGKTNYTFPHDHGYQYRGYRLNKEKRPTFLYHYGDISVEDYFEDALDEKGKAYFKRTMT
;
A
#
# COMPACT_ATOMS: atom_id res chain seq x y z
N LEU A 1 0.28 4.48 29.26
CA LEU A 1 1.38 3.48 29.40
C LEU A 1 1.50 2.60 28.13
N TYR A 2 0.41 1.96 27.67
CA TYR A 2 0.46 1.06 26.50
C TYR A 2 1.01 1.73 25.23
N MET A 3 0.55 2.92 24.90
CA MET A 3 0.97 3.64 23.69
C MET A 3 2.44 4.08 23.70
N ARG A 4 3.04 4.23 24.87
CA ARG A 4 4.48 4.56 24.99
C ARG A 4 5.36 3.38 24.62
N GLN A 5 4.96 2.18 24.96
CA GLN A 5 5.76 0.97 24.76
C GLN A 5 4.87 -0.26 24.58
N PRO A 6 4.20 -0.37 23.41
CA PRO A 6 3.24 -1.45 23.16
C PRO A 6 3.82 -2.86 23.32
N SER A 7 5.05 -3.07 22.87
CA SER A 7 5.76 -4.36 22.95
C SER A 7 6.04 -4.83 24.37
N ARG A 8 6.04 -3.93 25.35
CA ARG A 8 6.18 -4.30 26.76
C ARG A 8 4.97 -5.09 27.28
N PHE A 9 3.79 -4.78 26.75
CA PHE A 9 2.53 -5.41 27.17
C PHE A 9 2.16 -6.60 26.29
N HIS A 10 2.52 -6.53 25.03
CA HIS A 10 2.32 -7.58 24.03
C HIS A 10 3.57 -7.73 23.18
N PRO A 11 4.47 -8.67 23.49
CA PRO A 11 5.76 -8.82 22.78
C PRO A 11 5.64 -9.06 21.27
N THR A 12 4.51 -9.62 20.82
CA THR A 12 4.25 -9.92 19.41
C THR A 12 3.55 -8.79 18.65
N VAL A 13 3.23 -7.67 19.32
CA VAL A 13 2.55 -6.55 18.69
C VAL A 13 3.47 -5.83 17.71
N ILE A 14 2.95 -5.54 16.51
CA ILE A 14 3.67 -4.82 15.45
C ILE A 14 3.43 -3.29 15.55
N MET A 15 2.69 -2.84 16.55
CA MET A 15 2.41 -1.41 16.72
C MET A 15 3.68 -0.67 17.17
N PRO A 16 4.11 0.35 16.41
CA PRO A 16 5.29 1.13 16.78
C PRO A 16 5.01 1.96 18.05
N SER A 17 6.05 2.29 18.80
CA SER A 17 5.95 3.31 19.81
C SER A 17 5.75 4.68 19.14
N TYR A 18 4.77 5.45 19.62
CA TYR A 18 4.55 6.83 19.16
C TYR A 18 5.49 7.82 19.84
N TRP A 19 6.18 7.40 20.88
CA TRP A 19 7.18 8.18 21.63
C TRP A 19 8.42 7.30 21.88
N PRO A 20 9.21 7.00 20.83
CA PRO A 20 10.41 6.17 20.98
C PRO A 20 11.42 6.88 21.89
N GLY A 21 11.99 6.12 22.83
CA GLY A 21 12.86 6.68 23.86
C GLY A 21 12.20 7.71 24.80
N GLY A 22 10.86 7.72 24.87
CA GLY A 22 10.09 8.65 25.66
C GLY A 22 9.93 10.05 25.05
N GLN A 23 10.36 10.24 23.81
CA GLN A 23 10.33 11.55 23.14
C GLN A 23 9.26 11.61 22.04
N ALA A 24 8.59 12.77 21.94
CA ALA A 24 7.63 13.02 20.89
C ALA A 24 8.30 13.04 19.50
N ILE A 25 7.75 12.26 18.56
CA ILE A 25 8.15 12.31 17.14
C ILE A 25 7.64 13.61 16.50
N ARG A 26 6.42 14.03 16.84
CA ARG A 26 5.78 15.24 16.30
C ARG A 26 6.20 16.45 17.13
N LYS A 27 7.31 17.06 16.74
CA LYS A 27 7.87 18.22 17.48
C LYS A 27 7.04 19.49 17.32
N GLU A 28 6.26 19.60 16.25
CA GLU A 28 5.37 20.72 15.96
C GLU A 28 4.06 20.70 16.76
N VAL A 29 3.73 19.57 17.38
CA VAL A 29 2.53 19.45 18.21
C VAL A 29 2.89 19.70 19.67
N LEU A 30 2.23 20.65 20.32
CA LEU A 30 2.46 21.03 21.72
C LEU A 30 3.96 21.18 22.04
N ASN A 31 4.70 21.84 21.14
CA ASN A 31 6.15 22.09 21.24
C ASN A 31 6.99 20.81 21.42
N GLY A 32 6.47 19.66 20.98
CA GLY A 32 7.14 18.36 21.14
C GLY A 32 7.14 17.84 22.58
N ASP A 33 6.35 18.41 23.46
CA ASP A 33 6.21 17.94 24.84
C ASP A 33 5.43 16.62 24.87
N THR A 34 6.11 15.56 25.28
CA THR A 34 5.56 14.19 25.29
C THR A 34 4.40 14.04 26.27
N GLU A 35 4.50 14.61 27.46
CA GLU A 35 3.48 14.49 28.48
C GLU A 35 2.21 15.23 28.09
N GLN A 36 2.36 16.45 27.57
CA GLN A 36 1.22 17.22 27.08
C GLN A 36 0.54 16.56 25.88
N GLN A 37 1.30 15.94 24.98
CA GLN A 37 0.71 15.19 23.85
C GLN A 37 -0.09 13.98 24.32
N ILE A 38 0.43 13.24 25.32
CA ILE A 38 -0.26 12.08 25.88
C ILE A 38 -1.52 12.52 26.65
N GLU A 39 -1.42 13.60 27.41
CA GLU A 39 -2.53 14.14 28.19
C GLU A 39 -3.66 14.67 27.31
N ALA A 40 -3.31 15.40 26.26
CA ALA A 40 -4.26 15.88 25.25
C ALA A 40 -4.98 14.71 24.55
N LEU A 41 -4.24 13.65 24.19
CA LEU A 41 -4.82 12.46 23.59
C LEU A 41 -5.74 11.73 24.57
N TRP A 42 -5.35 11.62 25.83
CA TRP A 42 -6.17 11.03 26.88
C TRP A 42 -7.46 11.83 27.12
N ALA A 43 -7.37 13.15 27.21
CA ALA A 43 -8.53 14.02 27.36
C ALA A 43 -9.51 13.84 26.20
N TYR A 44 -9.00 13.79 24.96
CA TYR A 44 -9.82 13.53 23.79
C TYR A 44 -10.53 12.17 23.84
N LEU A 45 -9.81 11.11 24.16
CA LEU A 45 -10.38 9.76 24.26
C LEU A 45 -11.37 9.63 25.41
N SER A 46 -11.14 10.33 26.55
CA SER A 46 -12.02 10.33 27.71
C SER A 46 -13.34 11.07 27.46
N ASP A 47 -13.37 12.01 26.53
CA ASP A 47 -14.61 12.70 26.14
C ASP A 47 -15.57 11.79 25.35
N GLY A 48 -15.08 10.67 24.85
CA GLY A 48 -15.85 9.61 24.23
C GLY A 48 -16.73 10.10 23.08
N GLN A 49 -18.03 9.85 23.15
CA GLN A 49 -18.98 10.23 22.09
C GLN A 49 -19.19 11.73 21.94
N ARG A 50 -18.81 12.54 22.92
CA ARG A 50 -18.90 14.01 22.86
C ARG A 50 -17.74 14.62 22.05
N ALA A 51 -16.62 13.90 21.97
CA ALA A 51 -15.49 14.33 21.17
C ALA A 51 -15.89 14.41 19.69
N LYS A 52 -15.63 15.56 19.06
CA LYS A 52 -15.83 15.70 17.61
C LYS A 52 -14.79 14.85 16.88
N SER A 53 -15.24 14.02 15.96
CA SER A 53 -14.32 13.26 15.10
C SER A 53 -13.36 14.21 14.38
N PRO A 54 -12.05 13.94 14.40
CA PRO A 54 -11.08 14.73 13.66
C PRO A 54 -11.48 14.85 12.19
N LYS A 55 -11.18 16.01 11.59
CA LYS A 55 -11.27 16.16 10.14
C LYS A 55 -10.43 15.07 9.51
N GLY A 56 -10.99 14.27 8.63
CA GLY A 56 -10.28 13.14 8.04
C GLY A 56 -10.83 11.77 8.45
N LEU A 57 -11.62 11.67 9.52
CA LEU A 57 -12.32 10.44 9.89
C LEU A 57 -13.74 10.33 9.30
N SER A 58 -14.24 11.39 8.68
CA SER A 58 -15.55 11.36 8.01
C SER A 58 -15.51 10.47 6.76
N ARG A 59 -16.66 9.96 6.34
CA ARG A 59 -16.77 9.13 5.13
C ARG A 59 -16.21 9.83 3.87
N GLN A 60 -16.36 11.14 3.78
CA GLN A 60 -15.84 11.96 2.67
C GLN A 60 -14.32 12.05 2.64
N SER A 61 -13.66 11.94 3.79
CA SER A 61 -12.19 11.99 3.89
C SER A 61 -11.51 10.64 3.61
N ARG A 62 -12.29 9.60 3.35
CA ARG A 62 -11.77 8.30 2.92
C ARG A 62 -11.50 8.23 1.42
N GLU A 63 -11.97 9.21 0.67
CA GLU A 63 -11.66 9.33 -0.75
C GLU A 63 -10.24 9.87 -0.91
N LEU A 64 -9.39 9.10 -1.57
CA LEU A 64 -8.03 9.48 -1.91
C LEU A 64 -8.05 10.17 -3.26
N ARG A 65 -7.66 11.42 -3.27
CA ARG A 65 -7.59 12.24 -4.49
C ARG A 65 -6.14 12.42 -4.89
N VAL A 66 -5.88 12.22 -6.16
CA VAL A 66 -4.59 12.50 -6.79
C VAL A 66 -4.68 13.90 -7.41
N ALA A 67 -3.70 14.73 -7.09
CA ALA A 67 -3.50 16.04 -7.71
C ALA A 67 -2.13 16.04 -8.43
N ASP A 68 -1.18 16.78 -7.92
CA ASP A 68 0.12 16.98 -8.57
C ASP A 68 1.16 15.90 -8.20
N GLU A 69 0.87 15.08 -7.20
CA GLU A 69 1.77 14.04 -6.71
C GLU A 69 1.10 12.68 -6.70
N THR A 70 1.91 11.64 -6.85
CA THR A 70 1.46 10.25 -6.72
C THR A 70 0.93 9.97 -5.32
N VAL A 71 -0.23 9.33 -5.24
CA VAL A 71 -0.88 8.94 -3.99
C VAL A 71 -0.92 7.43 -3.88
N MET A 72 -0.61 6.91 -2.71
CA MET A 72 -0.59 5.47 -2.47
C MET A 72 -1.54 5.07 -1.35
N CYS A 73 -2.09 3.87 -1.46
CA CYS A 73 -2.80 3.19 -0.38
C CYS A 73 -2.37 1.72 -0.30
N ARG A 74 -2.51 1.13 0.88
CA ARG A 74 -2.18 -0.27 1.14
C ARG A 74 -3.34 -0.95 1.83
N GLY A 75 -3.56 -2.20 1.49
CA GLY A 75 -4.59 -3.00 2.15
C GLY A 75 -5.14 -4.09 1.25
N ARG A 76 -6.23 -4.69 1.71
CA ARG A 76 -7.00 -5.60 0.87
C ARG A 76 -7.69 -4.81 -0.23
N GLY A 77 -7.28 -4.99 -1.46
CA GLY A 77 -7.88 -4.39 -2.65
C GLY A 77 -8.73 -5.38 -3.43
N PRO A 78 -9.41 -4.91 -4.48
CA PRO A 78 -10.06 -5.80 -5.43
C PRO A 78 -9.03 -6.77 -6.02
N ALA A 79 -9.36 -8.06 -6.04
CA ALA A 79 -8.50 -9.14 -6.53
C ALA A 79 -7.06 -9.17 -5.95
N SER A 80 -6.85 -8.60 -4.76
CA SER A 80 -5.56 -8.57 -4.10
C SER A 80 -5.71 -8.61 -2.58
N TYR A 81 -5.04 -9.53 -1.92
CA TYR A 81 -5.01 -9.61 -0.47
C TYR A 81 -4.02 -8.63 0.15
N ARG A 82 -2.92 -8.34 -0.54
CA ARG A 82 -1.86 -7.42 -0.12
C ARG A 82 -1.60 -6.37 -1.20
N GLY A 83 -2.70 -5.69 -1.57
CA GLY A 83 -2.68 -4.68 -2.61
C GLY A 83 -1.95 -3.41 -2.19
N ILE A 84 -1.20 -2.86 -3.13
CA ILE A 84 -0.65 -1.52 -3.09
C ILE A 84 -1.29 -0.78 -4.25
N GLY A 85 -2.25 0.11 -3.92
CA GLY A 85 -2.86 1.01 -4.89
C GLY A 85 -1.97 2.22 -5.10
N VAL A 86 -1.78 2.60 -6.34
CA VAL A 86 -1.00 3.78 -6.74
C VAL A 86 -1.80 4.59 -7.74
N GLY A 87 -2.10 5.83 -7.39
CA GLY A 87 -2.76 6.79 -8.26
C GLY A 87 -1.75 7.83 -8.75
N TYR A 88 -1.73 8.07 -10.04
CA TYR A 88 -0.78 8.96 -10.70
C TYR A 88 -1.46 10.25 -11.20
N PRO A 89 -0.71 11.37 -11.30
CA PRO A 89 -1.25 12.66 -11.72
C PRO A 89 -2.02 12.64 -13.03
N GLU A 90 -1.60 11.85 -14.02
CA GLU A 90 -2.30 11.71 -15.31
C GLU A 90 -3.61 10.91 -15.21
N ARG A 91 -4.17 10.79 -13.99
CA ARG A 91 -5.44 10.14 -13.68
C ARG A 91 -5.53 8.69 -14.17
N ILE A 92 -4.42 8.01 -14.18
CA ILE A 92 -4.32 6.56 -14.32
C ILE A 92 -3.78 5.96 -13.04
N SER A 93 -4.20 4.76 -12.74
CA SER A 93 -3.91 4.14 -11.46
C SER A 93 -3.68 2.64 -11.63
N LEU A 94 -2.96 2.05 -10.67
CA LEU A 94 -2.69 0.62 -10.65
C LEU A 94 -2.87 0.01 -9.25
N VAL A 95 -3.08 -1.29 -9.21
CA VAL A 95 -2.89 -2.13 -8.02
C VAL A 95 -1.77 -3.11 -8.28
N PHE A 96 -0.75 -3.06 -7.47
CA PHE A 96 0.31 -4.07 -7.40
C PHE A 96 0.03 -4.99 -6.20
N ASP A 97 0.03 -6.30 -6.42
CA ASP A 97 -0.07 -7.28 -5.32
C ASP A 97 1.32 -7.64 -4.82
N SER A 98 1.62 -7.25 -3.59
CA SER A 98 2.94 -7.50 -2.98
C SER A 98 3.16 -8.96 -2.56
N ARG A 99 2.13 -9.79 -2.55
CA ARG A 99 2.24 -11.21 -2.28
C ARG A 99 2.62 -11.99 -3.53
N GLU A 100 1.99 -11.66 -4.65
CA GLU A 100 2.22 -12.31 -5.93
C GLU A 100 3.26 -11.60 -6.79
N MET A 101 3.72 -10.41 -6.33
CA MET A 101 4.64 -9.53 -7.07
C MET A 101 4.13 -9.25 -8.47
N ASN A 102 2.84 -8.96 -8.57
CA ASN A 102 2.12 -8.87 -9.83
C ASN A 102 1.25 -7.61 -9.90
N LEU A 103 1.16 -7.07 -11.12
CA LEU A 103 0.18 -6.05 -11.47
C LEU A 103 -1.20 -6.69 -11.54
N ARG A 104 -2.18 -6.19 -10.77
CA ARG A 104 -3.52 -6.78 -10.67
C ARG A 104 -4.59 -5.96 -11.35
N HIS A 105 -4.52 -4.64 -11.26
CA HIS A 105 -5.48 -3.75 -11.89
C HIS A 105 -4.82 -2.52 -12.50
N LEU A 106 -5.42 -2.05 -13.58
CA LEU A 106 -5.25 -0.71 -14.12
C LEU A 106 -6.61 -0.05 -14.28
N TRP A 107 -6.70 1.25 -14.04
CA TRP A 107 -7.92 2.01 -14.31
C TRP A 107 -7.64 3.49 -14.55
N LYS A 108 -8.65 4.23 -15.04
CA LYS A 108 -8.61 5.68 -15.29
C LYS A 108 -9.59 6.40 -14.39
N GLY A 109 -9.34 7.69 -14.18
CA GLY A 109 -10.24 8.59 -13.47
C GLY A 109 -9.88 8.72 -12.01
N GLU A 110 -10.89 8.69 -11.13
CA GLU A 110 -10.68 8.84 -9.69
C GLU A 110 -9.93 7.65 -9.11
N PHE A 111 -9.09 7.92 -8.10
CA PHE A 111 -8.18 6.91 -7.58
C PHE A 111 -8.91 5.85 -6.74
N ALA A 112 -9.11 6.10 -5.47
CA ALA A 112 -9.60 5.08 -4.57
C ALA A 112 -10.24 5.67 -3.30
N SER A 113 -11.02 4.87 -2.60
CA SER A 113 -11.41 5.14 -1.22
C SER A 113 -10.88 4.06 -0.28
N VAL A 114 -10.52 4.44 0.93
CA VAL A 114 -10.01 3.53 1.95
C VAL A 114 -11.03 3.28 3.05
N ASN A 115 -11.07 2.05 3.58
CA ASN A 115 -11.95 1.69 4.67
C ASN A 115 -11.38 0.50 5.45
N HIS A 116 -11.06 0.70 6.75
CA HIS A 116 -10.66 -0.37 7.68
C HIS A 116 -9.65 -1.37 7.10
N GLY A 117 -8.51 -0.88 6.60
CA GLY A 117 -7.45 -1.74 6.05
C GLY A 117 -7.74 -2.32 4.66
N SER A 118 -8.79 -1.86 4.01
CA SER A 118 -9.11 -2.17 2.62
C SER A 118 -9.27 -0.91 1.78
N PHE A 119 -9.23 -1.05 0.46
CA PHE A 119 -9.53 0.04 -0.46
C PHE A 119 -10.38 -0.44 -1.63
N GLN A 120 -11.10 0.49 -2.23
CA GLN A 120 -11.97 0.29 -3.38
C GLN A 120 -11.58 1.26 -4.49
N LEU A 121 -11.54 0.77 -5.72
CA LEU A 121 -11.27 1.59 -6.91
C LEU A 121 -12.46 2.48 -7.22
N ARG A 122 -12.19 3.73 -7.61
CA ARG A 122 -13.24 4.72 -7.91
C ARG A 122 -13.41 5.03 -9.38
N GLY A 123 -12.35 4.88 -10.16
CA GLY A 123 -12.39 5.17 -11.60
C GLY A 123 -13.02 4.08 -12.45
N ASP A 124 -13.00 4.32 -13.74
CA ASP A 124 -13.62 3.51 -14.79
C ASP A 124 -12.57 2.80 -15.66
N ASN A 125 -13.03 2.07 -16.70
CA ASN A 125 -12.17 1.38 -17.66
C ASN A 125 -11.15 0.46 -16.99
N ARG A 126 -11.63 -0.40 -16.11
CA ARG A 126 -10.80 -1.29 -15.30
C ARG A 126 -10.32 -2.48 -16.12
N ILE A 127 -9.02 -2.71 -16.08
CA ILE A 127 -8.38 -3.92 -16.61
C ILE A 127 -7.92 -4.73 -15.41
N THR A 128 -8.28 -6.00 -15.38
CA THR A 128 -7.86 -6.95 -14.34
C THR A 128 -6.92 -7.97 -14.95
N PHE A 129 -5.75 -8.15 -14.34
CA PHE A 129 -4.77 -9.15 -14.74
C PHE A 129 -4.98 -10.46 -13.98
N PRO A 130 -4.61 -11.61 -14.56
CA PRO A 130 -4.71 -12.91 -13.91
C PRO A 130 -4.00 -12.96 -12.55
N GLU A 131 -4.43 -13.87 -11.70
CA GLU A 131 -3.74 -14.23 -10.46
C GLU A 131 -2.47 -15.03 -10.77
N GLY A 132 -1.52 -14.99 -9.84
CA GLY A 132 -0.31 -15.76 -9.89
C GLY A 132 0.94 -14.90 -9.99
N ILE A 133 2.10 -15.55 -9.84
CA ILE A 133 3.40 -14.93 -9.95
C ILE A 133 3.70 -14.74 -11.45
N PRO A 134 3.92 -13.50 -11.91
CA PRO A 134 4.35 -13.27 -13.29
C PRO A 134 5.78 -13.80 -13.43
N PHE A 135 6.13 -14.18 -14.65
CA PHE A 135 7.50 -14.61 -15.00
C PHE A 135 7.99 -15.88 -14.26
N HIS A 136 7.05 -16.68 -13.75
CA HIS A 136 7.43 -17.98 -13.18
C HIS A 136 8.10 -18.83 -14.28
N ARG A 137 9.31 -19.31 -13.99
CA ARG A 137 10.00 -20.23 -14.89
C ARG A 137 9.36 -21.59 -14.78
N LEU A 138 8.52 -21.93 -15.74
CA LEU A 138 8.04 -23.30 -15.89
C LEU A 138 9.21 -24.17 -16.35
N THR A 139 9.44 -25.28 -15.66
CA THR A 139 10.42 -26.28 -16.08
C THR A 139 9.96 -27.04 -17.33
N ASP A 140 8.66 -27.03 -17.55
CA ASP A 140 7.97 -27.62 -18.70
C ASP A 140 6.83 -26.71 -19.12
N MET A 141 6.71 -26.43 -20.42
CA MET A 141 5.63 -25.55 -20.98
C MET A 141 4.25 -26.17 -20.75
N ASP A 142 4.14 -27.47 -20.70
CA ASP A 142 2.92 -28.24 -20.43
C ASP A 142 2.77 -28.62 -18.96
N GLY A 143 3.73 -28.24 -18.13
CA GLY A 143 3.73 -28.49 -16.70
C GLY A 143 2.59 -27.79 -15.98
N PRO A 144 2.04 -28.39 -14.91
CA PRO A 144 0.99 -27.76 -14.15
C PRO A 144 1.49 -26.45 -13.53
N TRP A 145 0.69 -25.38 -13.70
CA TRP A 145 0.92 -24.12 -13.02
C TRP A 145 1.04 -24.36 -11.50
N PRO A 146 2.12 -23.93 -10.81
CA PRO A 146 2.35 -24.23 -9.39
C PRO A 146 1.29 -23.62 -8.46
N TYR A 147 0.52 -22.68 -8.96
CA TYR A 147 -0.63 -22.08 -8.30
C TYR A 147 -1.93 -22.80 -8.68
N LYS A 148 -2.19 -23.91 -8.06
CA LYS A 148 -3.52 -24.50 -8.12
C LYS A 148 -4.39 -23.89 -7.04
N GLY A 149 -5.36 -23.06 -7.43
CA GLY A 149 -6.53 -22.62 -6.69
C GLY A 149 -6.58 -22.81 -5.16
N LYS A 150 -7.67 -22.54 -4.54
CA LYS A 150 -7.85 -22.36 -3.08
C LYS A 150 -7.44 -23.51 -2.16
N THR A 151 -7.20 -24.70 -2.64
CA THR A 151 -6.95 -25.89 -1.81
C THR A 151 -5.49 -26.31 -1.65
N ASN A 152 -4.59 -25.84 -2.52
CA ASN A 152 -3.15 -26.12 -2.43
C ASN A 152 -2.34 -24.83 -2.57
N TYR A 153 -2.53 -23.95 -1.61
CA TYR A 153 -1.92 -22.65 -1.61
C TYR A 153 -0.46 -22.75 -1.15
N THR A 154 0.46 -22.82 -2.08
CA THR A 154 1.87 -22.60 -1.83
C THR A 154 2.15 -21.08 -1.86
N PHE A 155 2.81 -20.57 -0.85
CA PHE A 155 3.16 -19.17 -0.80
C PHE A 155 4.34 -18.90 -1.73
N PRO A 156 4.43 -17.73 -2.37
CA PRO A 156 5.56 -17.39 -3.25
C PRO A 156 6.92 -17.61 -2.60
N HIS A 157 7.07 -17.32 -1.32
CA HIS A 157 8.34 -17.51 -0.61
C HIS A 157 8.77 -18.97 -0.52
N ASP A 158 7.86 -19.95 -0.56
CA ASP A 158 8.17 -21.37 -0.58
C ASP A 158 8.90 -21.79 -1.88
N HIS A 159 8.80 -20.94 -2.89
CA HIS A 159 9.47 -21.11 -4.19
C HIS A 159 10.63 -20.13 -4.40
N GLY A 160 11.10 -19.49 -3.35
CA GLY A 160 12.18 -18.51 -3.44
C GLY A 160 11.78 -17.14 -3.95
N TYR A 161 10.47 -16.84 -4.02
CA TYR A 161 9.95 -15.53 -4.46
C TYR A 161 9.66 -14.66 -3.26
N GLN A 162 10.24 -13.47 -3.21
CA GLN A 162 10.11 -12.59 -2.07
C GLN A 162 9.95 -11.13 -2.46
N TYR A 163 8.85 -10.53 -2.01
CA TYR A 163 8.68 -9.09 -2.06
C TYR A 163 9.54 -8.41 -0.99
N ARG A 164 10.36 -7.45 -1.41
CA ARG A 164 11.34 -6.75 -0.55
C ARG A 164 10.87 -5.35 -0.15
N GLY A 165 9.80 -4.86 -0.73
CA GLY A 165 9.29 -3.52 -0.45
C GLY A 165 9.24 -2.65 -1.70
N TYR A 166 9.25 -1.35 -1.50
CA TYR A 166 9.40 -0.37 -2.57
C TYR A 166 10.20 0.83 -2.08
N ARG A 167 10.80 1.55 -2.99
CA ARG A 167 11.36 2.86 -2.75
C ARG A 167 10.62 3.91 -3.56
N LEU A 168 10.52 5.13 -3.03
CA LEU A 168 9.88 6.25 -3.70
C LEU A 168 10.93 7.19 -4.30
N ASN A 169 10.66 7.69 -5.49
CA ASN A 169 11.41 8.79 -6.05
C ASN A 169 10.89 10.15 -5.53
N LYS A 170 11.39 11.25 -6.07
CA LYS A 170 11.01 12.62 -5.65
C LYS A 170 9.53 12.92 -5.92
N GLU A 171 8.96 12.36 -6.98
CA GLU A 171 7.56 12.47 -7.37
C GLU A 171 6.66 11.47 -6.63
N LYS A 172 7.19 10.80 -5.61
CA LYS A 172 6.51 9.74 -4.81
C LYS A 172 6.07 8.53 -5.63
N ARG A 173 6.65 8.32 -6.82
CA ARG A 173 6.39 7.14 -7.64
C ARG A 173 7.16 5.94 -7.09
N PRO A 174 6.52 4.78 -6.89
CA PRO A 174 7.18 3.61 -6.34
C PRO A 174 7.97 2.84 -7.39
N THR A 175 9.15 2.36 -7.01
CA THR A 175 9.82 1.22 -7.63
C THR A 175 9.61 0.02 -6.72
N PHE A 176 8.90 -0.99 -7.17
CA PHE A 176 8.69 -2.23 -6.42
C PHE A 176 9.93 -3.11 -6.50
N LEU A 177 10.31 -3.69 -5.37
CA LEU A 177 11.54 -4.47 -5.22
C LEU A 177 11.17 -5.89 -4.82
N TYR A 178 11.62 -6.88 -5.59
CA TYR A 178 11.34 -8.28 -5.29
C TYR A 178 12.39 -9.22 -5.90
N HIS A 179 12.38 -10.46 -5.44
CA HIS A 179 13.31 -11.49 -5.87
C HIS A 179 12.57 -12.69 -6.44
N TYR A 180 13.15 -13.28 -7.48
CA TYR A 180 12.83 -14.62 -7.98
C TYR A 180 14.08 -15.49 -7.83
N GLY A 181 14.17 -16.24 -6.72
CA GLY A 181 15.42 -16.92 -6.39
C GLY A 181 16.56 -15.92 -6.29
N ASP A 182 17.59 -16.10 -7.10
CA ASP A 182 18.77 -15.24 -7.14
C ASP A 182 18.61 -13.97 -8.00
N ILE A 183 17.47 -13.84 -8.69
CA ILE A 183 17.20 -12.69 -9.55
C ILE A 183 16.54 -11.59 -8.73
N SER A 184 17.18 -10.43 -8.65
CA SER A 184 16.60 -9.20 -8.11
C SER A 184 15.86 -8.44 -9.19
N VAL A 185 14.66 -7.97 -8.90
CA VAL A 185 13.85 -7.20 -9.83
C VAL A 185 13.49 -5.85 -9.23
N GLU A 186 13.70 -4.80 -10.00
CA GLU A 186 13.19 -3.46 -9.78
C GLU A 186 12.11 -3.18 -10.83
N ASP A 187 10.88 -2.94 -10.39
CA ASP A 187 9.71 -2.79 -11.24
C ASP A 187 9.11 -1.39 -11.04
N TYR A 188 9.30 -0.52 -12.01
CA TYR A 188 8.92 0.88 -11.95
C TYR A 188 7.83 1.19 -12.97
N PHE A 189 6.83 1.94 -12.52
CA PHE A 189 5.73 2.42 -13.36
C PHE A 189 5.74 3.94 -13.39
N GLU A 190 5.65 4.48 -14.58
CA GLU A 190 5.59 5.92 -14.85
C GLU A 190 4.35 6.22 -15.69
N ASP A 191 3.62 7.25 -15.28
CA ASP A 191 2.52 7.80 -16.07
C ASP A 191 3.06 8.80 -17.11
N ALA A 192 2.53 8.76 -18.30
CA ALA A 192 2.88 9.66 -19.38
C ALA A 192 1.67 9.94 -20.27
N LEU A 193 1.76 11.00 -21.08
CA LEU A 193 0.78 11.33 -22.11
C LEU A 193 1.37 11.02 -23.50
N ASP A 194 0.57 10.45 -24.38
CA ASP A 194 0.90 10.34 -25.81
C ASP A 194 0.70 11.67 -26.53
N GLU A 195 1.04 11.71 -27.82
CA GLU A 195 0.92 12.90 -28.67
C GLU A 195 -0.53 13.44 -28.78
N LYS A 196 -1.51 12.62 -28.43
CA LYS A 196 -2.94 12.97 -28.41
C LYS A 196 -3.45 13.33 -27.02
N GLY A 197 -2.55 13.44 -26.02
CA GLY A 197 -2.91 13.71 -24.64
C GLY A 197 -3.57 12.53 -23.91
N LYS A 198 -3.44 11.31 -24.43
CA LYS A 198 -3.99 10.11 -23.79
C LYS A 198 -2.97 9.53 -22.80
N ALA A 199 -3.38 9.36 -21.56
CA ALA A 199 -2.52 8.79 -20.53
C ALA A 199 -2.24 7.30 -20.76
N TYR A 200 -1.00 6.89 -20.54
CA TYR A 200 -0.53 5.50 -20.59
C TYR A 200 0.52 5.24 -19.49
N PHE A 201 0.75 3.97 -19.19
CA PHE A 201 1.86 3.56 -18.35
C PHE A 201 3.06 3.11 -19.16
N LYS A 202 4.22 3.62 -18.77
CA LYS A 202 5.51 3.04 -19.14
C LYS A 202 6.01 2.21 -17.95
N ARG A 203 6.21 0.92 -18.17
CA ARG A 203 6.79 -0.01 -17.19
C ARG A 203 8.23 -0.27 -17.53
N THR A 204 9.12 -0.14 -16.55
CA THR A 204 10.54 -0.47 -16.68
C THR A 204 10.87 -1.53 -15.64
N MET A 205 11.47 -2.62 -16.10
CA MET A 205 11.94 -3.70 -15.23
C MET A 205 13.46 -3.89 -15.44
N THR A 206 14.21 -3.95 -14.35
CA THR A 206 15.66 -4.18 -14.32
C THR A 206 16.01 -5.25 -13.29
#